data_00fcc1b04dae173fd011777cf7e5de32
#
_entry.id   00fcc1b04dae173fd011777cf7e5de32
#
_cell.length_a   1.000
_cell.length_b   1.000
_cell.length_c   1.000
_cell.angle_alpha   90.00
_cell.angle_beta   90.00
_cell.angle_gamma   90.00
#
_symmetry.space_group_name_H-M   'P 1'
#
loop_
_entity.id
_entity.type
_entity.pdbx_description
1 polymer ?
#
loop_
_entity_poly.entity_id
_entity_poly.type
_entity_poly.pdbx_seq_one_letter_code
_entity_poly.pdbx_strand_id
1 'polypeptide(L)'
;MPQIDKVLTISSLHITLDTSGKLDVEPAFCPIDLSIFPKRDWGWWILVEPCIVEDSDIRTTIPEDLMDCIRYAWRHDCTWLCLDYDGEVIPELKTYNWEE
;
A
#
# COMPACT_ATOMS: atom_id res chain seq x y z
N MET A 1 9.71 21.34 17.04
CA MET A 1 9.80 19.85 17.10
C MET A 1 9.79 19.29 15.68
N PRO A 2 10.73 18.44 15.33
CA PRO A 2 10.65 17.75 14.04
C PRO A 2 9.47 16.78 14.01
N GLN A 3 8.86 16.66 12.85
CA GLN A 3 7.83 15.66 12.65
C GLN A 3 8.49 14.32 12.37
N ILE A 4 8.07 13.29 13.08
CA ILE A 4 8.58 11.93 12.89
C ILE A 4 7.44 11.06 12.41
N ASP A 5 7.59 10.51 11.21
CA ASP A 5 6.60 9.62 10.63
C ASP A 5 7.00 8.17 10.84
N LYS A 6 6.00 7.32 11.11
CA LYS A 6 6.21 5.90 11.28
C LYS A 6 5.89 5.19 9.97
N VAL A 7 6.81 4.36 9.51
CA VAL A 7 6.71 3.66 8.22
C VAL A 7 6.62 2.16 8.47
N LEU A 8 5.62 1.52 7.85
CA LEU A 8 5.53 0.06 7.79
C LEU A 8 6.08 -0.40 6.44
N THR A 9 7.17 -1.18 6.46
CA THR A 9 7.74 -1.76 5.25
C THR A 9 7.44 -3.26 5.23
N ILE A 10 6.70 -3.69 4.21
CA ILE A 10 6.30 -5.09 4.05
C ILE A 10 6.54 -5.55 2.61
N SER A 11 6.50 -6.87 2.41
CA SER A 11 6.69 -7.47 1.10
C SER A 11 5.59 -7.06 0.12
N SER A 12 5.97 -6.79 -1.13
CA SER A 12 5.02 -6.56 -2.22
C SER A 12 4.18 -7.79 -2.52
N LEU A 13 4.55 -8.97 -2.02
CA LEU A 13 3.73 -10.19 -2.15
C LEU A 13 2.40 -10.11 -1.40
N HIS A 14 2.20 -9.09 -0.59
CA HIS A 14 0.92 -8.87 0.09
C HIS A 14 -0.14 -8.20 -0.80
N ILE A 15 0.22 -7.84 -2.03
CA ILE A 15 -0.73 -7.41 -3.05
C ILE A 15 -0.64 -8.33 -4.26
N THR A 16 -1.70 -8.35 -5.08
CA THR A 16 -1.70 -9.15 -6.31
C THR A 16 -0.89 -8.47 -7.41
N LEU A 17 -0.50 -9.24 -8.42
CA LEU A 17 0.17 -8.69 -9.60
C LEU A 17 -0.74 -7.66 -10.30
N ASP A 18 -2.05 -7.90 -10.32
CA ASP A 18 -3.03 -6.97 -10.89
C ASP A 18 -3.00 -5.62 -10.16
N THR A 19 -2.97 -5.65 -8.83
CA THR A 19 -2.87 -4.42 -8.02
C THR A 19 -1.55 -3.71 -8.28
N SER A 20 -0.45 -4.44 -8.38
CA SER A 20 0.86 -3.83 -8.65
C SER A 20 0.86 -3.11 -9.99
N GLY A 21 0.19 -3.65 -11.00
CA GLY A 21 0.04 -3.00 -12.30
C GLY A 21 -0.70 -1.67 -12.20
N LYS A 22 -1.70 -1.60 -11.34
CA LYS A 22 -2.44 -0.35 -11.10
C LYS A 22 -1.59 0.71 -10.39
N LEU A 23 -0.66 0.29 -9.54
CA LEU A 23 0.26 1.19 -8.85
C LEU A 23 1.37 1.70 -9.76
N ASP A 24 1.70 0.96 -10.82
CA ASP A 24 2.79 1.30 -11.73
C ASP A 24 2.40 2.31 -12.82
N VAL A 25 1.13 2.70 -12.91
CA VAL A 25 0.74 3.72 -13.87
C VAL A 25 1.09 5.11 -13.35
N GLU A 26 1.18 6.07 -14.26
CA GLU A 26 1.44 7.45 -13.86
C GLU A 26 0.34 7.98 -12.95
N PRO A 27 0.67 8.84 -11.96
CA PRO A 27 -0.33 9.31 -11.00
C PRO A 27 -1.60 9.88 -11.62
N ALA A 28 -1.49 10.55 -12.77
CA ALA A 28 -2.64 11.14 -13.45
C ALA A 28 -3.63 10.09 -13.97
N PHE A 29 -3.18 8.85 -14.18
CA PHE A 29 -3.99 7.77 -14.74
C PHE A 29 -4.27 6.65 -13.75
N CYS A 30 -3.77 6.78 -12.51
CA CYS A 30 -3.96 5.75 -11.50
C CYS A 30 -5.43 5.69 -11.08
N PRO A 31 -6.08 4.51 -11.18
CA PRO A 31 -7.48 4.37 -10.79
C PRO A 31 -7.69 4.38 -9.27
N ILE A 32 -6.62 4.29 -8.51
CA ILE A 32 -6.68 4.22 -7.05
C ILE A 32 -6.51 5.63 -6.48
N ASP A 33 -7.46 6.05 -5.64
CA ASP A 33 -7.47 7.39 -5.06
C ASP A 33 -6.63 7.47 -3.79
N LEU A 34 -5.32 7.35 -3.99
CA LEU A 34 -4.33 7.39 -2.91
C LEU A 34 -3.12 8.21 -3.33
N SER A 35 -2.38 8.71 -2.34
CA SER A 35 -1.08 9.34 -2.58
C SER A 35 -0.03 8.23 -2.68
N ILE A 36 0.38 7.91 -3.89
CA ILE A 36 1.29 6.81 -4.20
C ILE A 36 2.54 7.38 -4.86
N PHE A 37 3.70 6.97 -4.36
CA PHE A 37 4.99 7.40 -4.89
C PHE A 37 5.84 6.17 -5.19
N PRO A 38 6.49 6.11 -6.36
CA PRO A 38 7.35 4.97 -6.68
C PRO A 38 8.59 4.96 -5.79
N LYS A 39 9.01 3.76 -5.41
CA LYS A 39 10.27 3.54 -4.70
C LYS A 39 11.24 2.88 -5.68
N ARG A 40 11.74 3.67 -6.64
CA ARG A 40 12.58 3.19 -7.76
C ARG A 40 11.88 2.02 -8.46
N ASP A 41 12.62 0.92 -8.73
CA ASP A 41 12.05 -0.28 -9.36
C ASP A 41 11.65 -1.35 -8.34
N TRP A 42 11.66 -1.02 -7.04
CA TRP A 42 11.53 -2.02 -5.97
C TRP A 42 10.22 -1.98 -5.20
N GLY A 43 9.37 -1.03 -5.46
CA GLY A 43 8.12 -0.95 -4.74
C GLY A 43 7.47 0.42 -4.78
N TRP A 44 6.67 0.70 -3.75
CA TRP A 44 5.87 1.92 -3.69
C TRP A 44 5.76 2.42 -2.27
N TRP A 45 5.65 3.76 -2.14
CA TRP A 45 5.31 4.45 -0.91
C TRP A 45 3.85 4.87 -1.00
N ILE A 46 3.06 4.54 0.01
CA ILE A 46 1.64 4.90 0.06
C ILE A 46 1.37 5.64 1.37
N LEU A 47 0.82 6.86 1.26
CA LEU A 47 0.47 7.64 2.43
C LEU A 47 -0.80 7.08 3.05
N VAL A 48 -0.75 6.76 4.36
CA VAL A 48 -1.88 6.23 5.11
C VAL A 48 -2.56 7.39 5.83
N GLU A 49 -3.74 7.77 5.34
CA GLU A 49 -4.51 8.89 5.89
C GLU A 49 -5.78 8.39 6.55
N PRO A 50 -6.28 9.10 7.60
CA PRO A 50 -7.52 8.68 8.27
C PRO A 50 -8.70 8.55 7.32
N CYS A 51 -8.83 9.44 6.35
CA CYS A 51 -9.93 9.41 5.39
C CYS A 51 -9.97 8.14 4.55
N ILE A 52 -8.84 7.48 4.33
CA ILE A 52 -8.79 6.22 3.56
C ILE A 52 -9.56 5.13 4.30
N VAL A 53 -9.41 5.07 5.61
CA VAL A 53 -10.04 4.04 6.43
C VAL A 53 -11.51 4.36 6.72
N GLU A 54 -11.84 5.65 6.81
CA GLU A 54 -13.16 6.12 7.24
C GLU A 54 -14.11 6.46 6.09
N ASP A 55 -13.58 6.88 4.93
CA ASP A 55 -14.39 7.31 3.79
C ASP A 55 -14.68 6.14 2.86
N SER A 56 -15.96 5.76 2.75
CA SER A 56 -16.36 4.62 1.93
C SER A 56 -16.18 4.88 0.43
N ASP A 57 -16.29 6.13 -0.01
CA ASP A 57 -16.14 6.47 -1.43
C ASP A 57 -14.70 6.27 -1.89
N ILE A 58 -13.73 6.67 -1.05
CA ILE A 58 -12.31 6.46 -1.34
C ILE A 58 -12.01 4.96 -1.34
N ARG A 59 -12.55 4.21 -0.38
CA ARG A 59 -12.30 2.77 -0.28
C ARG A 59 -12.79 1.99 -1.49
N THR A 60 -13.80 2.46 -2.20
CA THR A 60 -14.30 1.75 -3.39
C THR A 60 -13.29 1.72 -4.53
N THR A 61 -12.32 2.64 -4.56
CA THR A 61 -11.28 2.67 -5.59
C THR A 61 -10.08 1.78 -5.24
N ILE A 62 -9.99 1.30 -3.99
CA ILE A 62 -8.84 0.58 -3.48
C ILE A 62 -9.10 -0.92 -3.53
N PRO A 63 -8.24 -1.70 -4.22
CA PRO A 63 -8.36 -3.17 -4.20
C PRO A 63 -8.29 -3.72 -2.78
N GLU A 64 -9.00 -4.79 -2.51
CA GLU A 64 -9.12 -5.36 -1.16
C GLU A 64 -7.77 -5.80 -0.59
N ASP A 65 -6.91 -6.38 -1.41
CA ASP A 65 -5.57 -6.80 -0.99
C ASP A 65 -4.74 -5.61 -0.49
N LEU A 66 -4.78 -4.50 -1.23
CA LEU A 66 -4.10 -3.27 -0.81
C LEU A 66 -4.74 -2.67 0.44
N MET A 67 -6.07 -2.72 0.52
CA MET A 67 -6.80 -2.21 1.69
C MET A 67 -6.43 -2.97 2.96
N ASP A 68 -6.23 -4.29 2.87
CA ASP A 68 -5.77 -5.10 4.00
C ASP A 68 -4.42 -4.61 4.53
N CYS A 69 -3.50 -4.28 3.63
CA CYS A 69 -2.19 -3.74 4.00
C CYS A 69 -2.31 -2.37 4.65
N ILE A 70 -3.17 -1.52 4.12
CA ILE A 70 -3.40 -0.16 4.65
C ILE A 70 -4.01 -0.25 6.06
N ARG A 71 -4.98 -1.14 6.26
CA ARG A 71 -5.59 -1.34 7.59
C ARG A 71 -4.56 -1.83 8.60
N TYR A 72 -3.66 -2.70 8.18
CA TYR A 72 -2.59 -3.19 9.04
C TYR A 72 -1.67 -2.04 9.47
N ALA A 73 -1.26 -1.21 8.52
CA ALA A 73 -0.44 -0.04 8.81
C ALA A 73 -1.17 0.92 9.76
N TRP A 74 -2.45 1.16 9.52
CA TRP A 74 -3.28 2.02 10.34
C TRP A 74 -3.37 1.53 11.79
N ARG A 75 -3.56 0.23 11.99
CA ARG A 75 -3.64 -0.37 13.33
C ARG A 75 -2.34 -0.23 14.12
N HIS A 76 -1.22 -0.11 13.42
CA HIS A 76 0.10 0.05 14.04
C HIS A 76 0.54 1.51 14.09
N ASP A 77 -0.39 2.44 13.88
CA ASP A 77 -0.15 3.88 13.92
C ASP A 77 0.89 4.36 12.92
N CYS A 78 0.99 3.67 11.77
CA CYS A 78 1.92 4.05 10.71
C CYS A 78 1.32 5.10 9.81
N THR A 79 2.10 6.11 9.45
CA THR A 79 1.72 7.17 8.52
C THR A 79 1.96 6.75 7.08
N TRP A 80 2.94 5.88 6.85
CA TRP A 80 3.34 5.42 5.52
C TRP A 80 3.32 3.91 5.45
N LEU A 81 2.85 3.39 4.32
CA LEU A 81 2.99 1.99 3.95
C LEU A 81 4.00 1.92 2.81
N CYS A 82 5.06 1.13 3.00
CA CYS A 82 6.05 0.88 1.97
C CYS A 82 5.92 -0.58 1.52
N LEU A 83 5.55 -0.78 0.25
CA LEU A 83 5.55 -2.10 -0.38
C LEU A 83 6.88 -2.27 -1.09
N ASP A 84 7.69 -3.22 -0.66
CA ASP A 84 9.04 -3.42 -1.14
C ASP A 84 9.24 -4.89 -1.53
N TYR A 85 9.89 -5.14 -2.66
CA TYR A 85 10.16 -6.51 -3.11
C TYR A 85 10.96 -7.31 -2.09
N ASP A 86 11.80 -6.64 -1.31
CA ASP A 86 12.61 -7.27 -0.26
C ASP A 86 12.02 -7.05 1.13
N GLY A 87 10.78 -6.56 1.22
CA GLY A 87 10.14 -6.31 2.50
C GLY A 87 9.77 -7.59 3.25
N GLU A 88 9.48 -7.42 4.53
CA GLU A 88 9.12 -8.54 5.40
C GLU A 88 7.73 -9.09 5.06
N VAL A 89 7.60 -10.41 5.08
CA VAL A 89 6.29 -11.07 4.94
C VAL A 89 5.62 -11.10 6.31
N ILE A 90 4.42 -10.52 6.38
CA ILE A 90 3.66 -10.43 7.63
C ILE A 90 2.71 -11.62 7.73
N PRO A 91 2.81 -12.44 8.79
CA PRO A 91 1.97 -13.64 8.92
C PRO A 91 0.45 -13.36 8.94
N GLU A 92 0.04 -12.21 9.45
CA GLU A 92 -1.37 -11.85 9.55
C GLU A 92 -1.98 -11.40 8.23
N LEU A 93 -1.15 -11.16 7.20
CA LEU A 93 -1.59 -10.72 5.89
C LEU A 93 -1.47 -11.85 4.87
N LYS A 94 -2.39 -11.90 3.93
CA LYS A 94 -2.32 -12.86 2.82
C LYS A 94 -1.14 -12.55 1.92
N THR A 95 -0.58 -13.57 1.31
CA THR A 95 0.41 -13.43 0.24
C THR A 95 -0.18 -13.96 -1.05
N TYR A 96 0.33 -13.45 -2.17
CA TYR A 96 -0.17 -13.79 -3.49
C TYR A 96 0.99 -14.25 -4.36
N ASN A 97 0.71 -15.18 -5.26
CA ASN A 97 1.71 -15.73 -6.17
C ASN A 97 1.78 -14.86 -7.42
N TRP A 98 2.97 -14.30 -7.69
CA TRP A 98 3.21 -13.48 -8.87
C TRP A 98 3.77 -14.29 -10.05
N GLU A 99 4.08 -15.54 -9.82
CA GLU A 99 4.54 -16.45 -10.88
C GLU A 99 3.32 -17.11 -11.53
N GLU A 100 3.38 -17.25 -12.84
CA GLU A 100 2.34 -17.91 -13.62
C GLU A 100 2.85 -19.22 -14.22
#